data_578bb9a3dfe22ffb9cf1c1d785e2da9b
#
_entry.id   578bb9a3dfe22ffb9cf1c1d785e2da9b
#
_cell.length_a   1.000
_cell.length_b   1.000
_cell.length_c   1.000
_cell.angle_alpha   90.00
_cell.angle_beta   90.00
_cell.angle_gamma   90.00
#
_symmetry.space_group_name_H-M   'P 1'
#
loop_
_entity.id
_entity.type
_entity.pdbx_description
1 polymer ?
#
loop_
_entity_poly.entity_id
_entity_poly.type
_entity_poly.pdbx_seq_one_letter_code
_entity_poly.pdbx_strand_id
1 'polypeptide(L)'
;MRTAPTIASASAAVATSRARRDATTRAMPRAQGPMRGQHPVAPHGPRFHEYGGFDIDPELQHSRVSYLRERVEAVTKEFPNAIGMDDFLFRTEVMLRRFGFTTDNSIALTSLCRDEITFPLKNAIDDIFGYSMDLDGLGGIISAGTTGLGAGLSHSPTDHLTGKERYVLFAMPHIAIDAEGRVGSIVRAGRRGQSCACGALVKMQPMFKQYKEGTLEMGLDEGGHDPLDPEFSILTRRLITAVNKDEIPDKGLPLSDVTRLADRVIRRDLDKLIGETVDVTKSDYAVVTGIQIHSTAANNRTWHPALEFISPTSMYVVKDGVRHDMDVLAIDPPTPRQLFHIAGGEEIAELPSPRRSWPGL
;
A
#
# COMPACT_ATOMS: atom_id res chain seq x y z
N MET A 1 23.57 -60.90 -7.93
CA MET A 1 23.93 -60.90 -6.51
C MET A 1 25.02 -59.88 -6.28
N ARG A 2 24.69 -58.72 -5.79
CA ARG A 2 25.62 -57.75 -5.19
C ARG A 2 24.86 -57.08 -4.03
N THR A 3 25.41 -57.28 -2.86
CA THR A 3 24.91 -56.87 -1.53
C THR A 3 25.07 -55.39 -1.30
N ALA A 4 24.02 -54.76 -0.75
CA ALA A 4 24.03 -53.35 -0.28
C ALA A 4 24.68 -53.27 1.12
N PRO A 5 25.38 -52.16 1.43
CA PRO A 5 25.90 -51.95 2.78
C PRO A 5 24.86 -51.27 3.69
N THR A 6 24.73 -51.84 4.86
CA THR A 6 23.96 -51.41 6.02
C THR A 6 24.64 -50.17 6.65
N ILE A 7 23.92 -49.07 6.81
CA ILE A 7 24.40 -47.90 7.56
C ILE A 7 23.91 -48.03 9.02
N ALA A 8 24.86 -48.13 9.93
CA ALA A 8 24.62 -48.17 11.36
C ALA A 8 24.28 -46.77 11.90
N SER A 9 23.21 -46.68 12.69
CA SER A 9 22.82 -45.48 13.44
C SER A 9 23.72 -45.32 14.67
N ALA A 10 24.43 -44.19 14.73
CA ALA A 10 25.11 -43.75 15.96
C ALA A 10 24.19 -42.83 16.74
N SER A 11 23.66 -43.30 17.86
CA SER A 11 22.93 -42.55 18.86
C SER A 11 23.94 -41.83 19.77
N ALA A 12 24.03 -40.50 19.71
CA ALA A 12 24.83 -39.73 20.65
C ALA A 12 23.92 -39.19 21.76
N ALA A 13 24.12 -39.73 22.97
CA ALA A 13 23.50 -39.23 24.20
C ALA A 13 24.12 -37.88 24.59
N VAL A 14 23.30 -36.81 24.61
CA VAL A 14 23.68 -35.52 25.17
C VAL A 14 23.30 -35.49 26.65
N ALA A 15 24.32 -35.44 27.50
CA ALA A 15 24.18 -35.28 28.94
C ALA A 15 23.66 -33.87 29.30
N THR A 16 22.53 -33.82 29.99
CA THR A 16 21.96 -32.61 30.55
C THR A 16 22.66 -32.22 31.85
N SER A 17 23.48 -31.18 31.85
CA SER A 17 23.92 -30.54 33.08
C SER A 17 22.87 -29.50 33.51
N ARG A 18 22.14 -29.83 34.59
CA ARG A 18 21.26 -28.90 35.29
C ARG A 18 22.13 -27.95 36.13
N ALA A 19 22.34 -26.71 35.65
CA ALA A 19 22.75 -25.60 36.49
C ALA A 19 21.49 -24.89 37.00
N ARG A 20 21.22 -25.03 38.32
CA ARG A 20 20.26 -24.20 39.03
C ARG A 20 20.79 -22.77 39.00
N ARG A 21 20.09 -21.85 38.36
CA ARG A 21 20.26 -20.41 38.56
C ARG A 21 19.09 -19.91 39.36
N ASP A 22 19.41 -19.33 40.54
CA ASP A 22 18.48 -18.61 41.39
C ASP A 22 17.83 -17.47 40.63
N ALA A 23 16.52 -17.55 40.46
CA ALA A 23 15.72 -16.47 39.89
C ALA A 23 15.44 -15.43 41.00
N THR A 24 16.31 -14.46 41.14
CA THR A 24 15.93 -13.19 41.73
C THR A 24 15.10 -12.44 40.72
N THR A 25 13.79 -12.46 40.91
CA THR A 25 12.80 -11.67 40.16
C THR A 25 13.08 -10.17 40.42
N ARG A 26 13.97 -9.61 39.60
CA ARG A 26 14.01 -8.17 39.40
C ARG A 26 12.80 -7.82 38.55
N ALA A 27 11.80 -7.17 39.15
CA ALA A 27 10.71 -6.54 38.43
C ALA A 27 11.33 -5.63 37.36
N MET A 28 11.13 -5.98 36.08
CA MET A 28 11.43 -5.07 35.00
C MET A 28 10.54 -3.83 35.19
N PRO A 29 11.10 -2.60 35.11
CA PRO A 29 10.27 -1.42 35.06
C PRO A 29 9.31 -1.62 33.87
N ARG A 30 8.01 -1.43 34.13
CA ARG A 30 7.01 -1.32 33.05
C ARG A 30 7.59 -0.40 32.01
N ALA A 31 7.80 -0.91 30.81
CA ALA A 31 8.06 -0.08 29.65
C ALA A 31 6.92 0.94 29.63
N GLN A 32 7.24 2.18 29.93
CA GLN A 32 6.37 3.29 29.60
C GLN A 32 6.20 3.16 28.09
N GLY A 33 4.96 2.97 27.65
CA GLY A 33 4.62 2.95 26.23
C GLY A 33 5.28 4.17 25.59
N PRO A 34 5.65 4.10 24.31
CA PRO A 34 6.33 5.20 23.66
C PRO A 34 5.49 6.45 23.92
N MET A 35 6.11 7.45 24.54
CA MET A 35 5.51 8.76 24.64
C MET A 35 5.10 9.14 23.23
N ARG A 36 3.83 9.43 23.01
CA ARG A 36 3.33 10.13 21.83
C ARG A 36 4.06 11.47 21.80
N GLY A 37 5.23 11.48 21.27
CA GLY A 37 6.11 12.61 21.37
C GLY A 37 7.13 12.54 20.28
N GLN A 38 6.89 13.36 19.24
CA GLN A 38 7.96 13.91 18.45
C GLN A 38 8.81 12.92 17.66
N HIS A 39 8.13 12.05 16.85
CA HIS A 39 8.72 11.80 15.56
C HIS A 39 8.68 13.15 14.82
N PRO A 40 9.80 13.63 14.24
CA PRO A 40 9.73 14.72 13.30
C PRO A 40 8.77 14.23 12.22
N VAL A 41 7.56 14.78 12.24
CA VAL A 41 6.54 14.54 11.22
C VAL A 41 7.24 14.88 9.92
N ALA A 42 7.57 13.86 9.11
CA ALA A 42 7.96 14.11 7.74
C ALA A 42 6.89 15.05 7.20
N PRO A 43 7.23 16.13 6.48
CA PRO A 43 6.24 17.07 6.03
C PRO A 43 5.27 16.32 5.13
N HIS A 44 4.18 15.85 5.74
CA HIS A 44 3.02 15.39 5.00
C HIS A 44 2.66 16.51 4.04
N GLY A 45 2.24 16.18 2.84
CA GLY A 45 1.83 17.16 1.86
C GLY A 45 0.92 18.23 2.50
N PRO A 46 0.78 19.42 1.93
CA PRO A 46 0.13 20.54 2.58
C PRO A 46 -1.23 20.09 3.11
N ARG A 47 -1.32 20.01 4.42
CA ARG A 47 -2.58 19.72 5.10
C ARG A 47 -3.48 20.91 4.79
N PHE A 48 -4.67 20.68 4.29
CA PHE A 48 -5.61 21.73 3.90
C PHE A 48 -5.88 22.78 4.99
N HIS A 49 -5.57 22.49 6.25
CA HIS A 49 -5.76 23.39 7.40
C HIS A 49 -4.59 24.35 7.69
N GLU A 50 -3.43 24.23 7.03
CA GLU A 50 -2.42 25.30 7.09
C GLU A 50 -2.94 26.61 6.44
N TYR A 51 -4.11 26.56 5.80
CA TYR A 51 -4.74 27.72 5.15
C TYR A 51 -5.79 28.43 6.02
N GLY A 52 -6.00 28.00 7.26
CA GLY A 52 -6.94 28.59 8.19
C GLY A 52 -6.31 29.71 9.05
N GLY A 53 -6.44 30.96 8.62
CA GLY A 53 -6.52 32.05 9.56
C GLY A 53 -5.25 32.78 10.01
N PHE A 54 -4.13 32.67 9.29
CA PHE A 54 -2.99 33.57 9.47
C PHE A 54 -2.90 34.55 8.30
N ASP A 55 -2.51 35.81 8.57
CA ASP A 55 -2.22 36.85 7.57
C ASP A 55 -1.04 36.39 6.68
N ILE A 56 -1.33 35.50 5.74
CA ILE A 56 -0.37 35.09 4.71
C ILE A 56 -0.43 36.14 3.60
N ASP A 57 0.72 36.59 3.18
CA ASP A 57 0.88 37.47 2.02
C ASP A 57 -0.03 36.98 0.87
N PRO A 58 -0.98 37.84 0.40
CA PRO A 58 -1.92 37.44 -0.64
C PRO A 58 -1.27 36.95 -1.93
N GLU A 59 -0.10 37.47 -2.31
CA GLU A 59 0.65 37.00 -3.48
C GLU A 59 1.20 35.56 -3.26
N LEU A 60 1.70 35.25 -2.05
CA LEU A 60 2.17 33.93 -1.69
C LEU A 60 1.00 32.94 -1.63
N GLN A 61 -0.14 33.36 -1.11
CA GLN A 61 -1.35 32.55 -1.08
C GLN A 61 -1.85 32.23 -2.49
N HIS A 62 -1.91 33.23 -3.35
CA HIS A 62 -2.33 33.07 -4.75
C HIS A 62 -1.38 32.12 -5.51
N SER A 63 -0.09 32.29 -5.35
CA SER A 63 0.92 31.39 -5.94
C SER A 63 0.77 29.94 -5.47
N ARG A 64 0.50 29.72 -4.18
CA ARG A 64 0.27 28.37 -3.62
C ARG A 64 -0.99 27.72 -4.17
N VAL A 65 -2.11 28.46 -4.22
CA VAL A 65 -3.39 27.93 -4.75
C VAL A 65 -3.28 27.59 -6.23
N SER A 66 -2.65 28.46 -7.03
CA SER A 66 -2.41 28.18 -8.46
C SER A 66 -1.57 26.93 -8.65
N TYR A 67 -0.48 26.81 -7.90
CA TYR A 67 0.41 25.66 -7.95
C TYR A 67 -0.28 24.34 -7.56
N LEU A 68 -1.12 24.35 -6.53
CA LEU A 68 -1.90 23.18 -6.12
C LEU A 68 -2.89 22.78 -7.22
N ARG A 69 -3.56 23.75 -7.84
CA ARG A 69 -4.50 23.50 -8.95
C ARG A 69 -3.81 22.84 -10.14
N GLU A 70 -2.67 23.37 -10.58
CA GLU A 70 -1.89 22.82 -11.68
C GLU A 70 -1.52 21.33 -11.43
N ARG A 71 -1.17 21.00 -10.20
CA ARG A 71 -0.83 19.62 -9.83
C ARG A 71 -2.05 18.71 -9.83
N VAL A 72 -3.18 19.14 -9.29
CA VAL A 72 -4.44 18.42 -9.34
C VAL A 72 -4.85 18.17 -10.79
N GLU A 73 -4.78 19.20 -11.65
CA GLU A 73 -5.10 19.11 -13.08
C GLU A 73 -4.17 18.14 -13.80
N ALA A 74 -2.85 18.16 -13.52
CA ALA A 74 -1.88 17.24 -14.10
C ALA A 74 -2.18 15.79 -13.72
N VAL A 75 -2.50 15.53 -12.46
CA VAL A 75 -2.83 14.19 -11.96
C VAL A 75 -4.15 13.70 -12.53
N THR A 76 -5.21 14.51 -12.48
CA THR A 76 -6.55 14.11 -12.90
C THR A 76 -6.67 13.96 -14.42
N LYS A 77 -5.82 14.62 -15.20
CA LYS A 77 -5.72 14.39 -16.64
C LYS A 77 -5.31 12.95 -16.97
N GLU A 78 -4.40 12.38 -16.21
CA GLU A 78 -3.92 11.01 -16.40
C GLU A 78 -4.76 9.99 -15.62
N PHE A 79 -5.18 10.34 -14.41
CA PHE A 79 -6.00 9.52 -13.51
C PHE A 79 -7.25 10.29 -13.07
N PRO A 80 -8.33 10.28 -13.87
CA PRO A 80 -9.51 11.13 -13.62
C PRO A 80 -10.22 10.91 -12.28
N ASN A 81 -10.09 9.72 -11.71
CA ASN A 81 -10.70 9.36 -10.42
C ASN A 81 -9.77 9.59 -9.22
N ALA A 82 -8.60 10.21 -9.44
CA ALA A 82 -7.66 10.47 -8.35
C ALA A 82 -8.21 11.51 -7.38
N ILE A 83 -8.15 11.20 -6.09
CA ILE A 83 -8.48 12.08 -4.97
C ILE A 83 -7.29 12.18 -4.02
N GLY A 84 -7.27 13.21 -3.17
CA GLY A 84 -6.22 13.35 -2.16
C GLY A 84 -6.16 12.12 -1.23
N MET A 85 -4.97 11.75 -0.80
CA MET A 85 -4.75 10.58 0.06
C MET A 85 -5.56 10.65 1.35
N ASP A 86 -5.60 11.81 2.01
CA ASP A 86 -6.37 11.98 3.26
C ASP A 86 -7.87 11.83 3.03
N ASP A 87 -8.39 12.37 1.91
CA ASP A 87 -9.79 12.20 1.51
C ASP A 87 -10.10 10.72 1.23
N PHE A 88 -9.22 10.03 0.51
CA PHE A 88 -9.36 8.61 0.24
C PHE A 88 -9.40 7.77 1.53
N LEU A 89 -8.47 7.99 2.44
CA LEU A 89 -8.39 7.23 3.70
C LEU A 89 -9.59 7.51 4.60
N PHE A 90 -10.04 8.77 4.69
CA PHE A 90 -11.26 9.10 5.43
C PHE A 90 -12.48 8.33 4.91
N ARG A 91 -12.72 8.37 3.60
CA ARG A 91 -13.85 7.66 2.99
C ARG A 91 -13.73 6.15 3.17
N THR A 92 -12.52 5.61 3.05
CA THR A 92 -12.24 4.19 3.28
C THR A 92 -12.55 3.82 4.73
N GLU A 93 -12.13 4.59 5.71
CA GLU A 93 -12.41 4.36 7.13
C GLU A 93 -13.92 4.41 7.41
N VAL A 94 -14.63 5.43 6.88
CA VAL A 94 -16.08 5.52 7.00
C VAL A 94 -16.78 4.27 6.50
N MET A 95 -16.33 3.73 5.36
CA MET A 95 -16.91 2.52 4.79
C MET A 95 -16.60 1.29 5.65
N LEU A 96 -15.35 1.10 6.05
CA LEU A 96 -14.92 -0.03 6.86
C LEU A 96 -15.65 -0.08 8.21
N ARG A 97 -15.81 1.06 8.87
CA ARG A 97 -16.53 1.15 10.15
C ARG A 97 -18.00 0.74 10.03
N ARG A 98 -18.67 0.96 8.88
CA ARG A 98 -20.03 0.48 8.63
C ARG A 98 -20.16 -1.04 8.65
N PHE A 99 -19.07 -1.73 8.31
CA PHE A 99 -18.99 -3.20 8.36
C PHE A 99 -18.40 -3.72 9.67
N GLY A 100 -18.10 -2.83 10.62
CA GLY A 100 -17.59 -3.20 11.94
C GLY A 100 -16.07 -3.37 12.02
N PHE A 101 -15.32 -2.91 11.03
CA PHE A 101 -13.86 -2.87 11.09
C PHE A 101 -13.41 -1.63 11.88
N THR A 102 -12.60 -1.84 12.89
CA THR A 102 -12.06 -0.79 13.76
C THR A 102 -10.59 -1.06 14.07
N THR A 103 -9.91 -0.08 14.61
CA THR A 103 -8.53 -0.21 15.08
C THR A 103 -8.35 -1.35 16.09
N ASP A 104 -9.35 -1.58 16.95
CA ASP A 104 -9.23 -2.53 18.06
C ASP A 104 -9.50 -3.99 17.64
N ASN A 105 -10.15 -4.21 16.51
CA ASN A 105 -10.61 -5.53 16.10
C ASN A 105 -10.14 -5.98 14.72
N SER A 106 -9.28 -5.20 14.07
CA SER A 106 -8.80 -5.47 12.71
C SER A 106 -7.29 -5.29 12.62
N ILE A 107 -6.66 -6.06 11.75
CA ILE A 107 -5.28 -5.82 11.34
C ILE A 107 -5.23 -5.34 9.90
N ALA A 108 -4.39 -4.34 9.62
CA ALA A 108 -4.07 -3.95 8.26
C ALA A 108 -2.87 -4.74 7.72
N LEU A 109 -2.94 -5.12 6.44
CA LEU A 109 -1.81 -5.67 5.70
C LEU A 109 -1.59 -4.79 4.48
N THR A 110 -0.35 -4.39 4.23
CA THR A 110 -0.01 -3.53 3.09
C THR A 110 0.81 -4.29 2.07
N SER A 111 0.53 -4.07 0.79
CA SER A 111 1.40 -4.42 -0.33
C SER A 111 1.61 -3.18 -1.16
N LEU A 112 2.59 -2.40 -0.77
CA LEU A 112 3.04 -1.19 -1.43
C LEU A 112 4.39 -1.43 -2.10
N CYS A 113 4.87 -0.47 -2.88
CA CYS A 113 6.22 -0.57 -3.41
C CYS A 113 7.26 -0.36 -2.30
N ARG A 114 8.43 -0.99 -2.45
CA ARG A 114 9.59 -0.76 -1.56
C ARG A 114 10.24 0.61 -1.70
N ASP A 115 9.71 1.46 -2.57
CA ASP A 115 10.19 2.84 -2.73
C ASP A 115 9.78 3.67 -1.50
N GLU A 116 10.73 4.41 -0.92
CA GLU A 116 10.51 5.21 0.31
C GLU A 116 9.42 6.27 0.18
N ILE A 117 9.09 6.67 -1.05
CA ILE A 117 8.04 7.67 -1.28
C ILE A 117 6.62 7.12 -1.03
N THR A 118 6.46 5.80 -0.88
CA THR A 118 5.17 5.18 -0.52
C THR A 118 4.87 5.26 0.97
N PHE A 119 5.87 5.55 1.81
CA PHE A 119 5.73 5.61 3.27
C PHE A 119 4.65 6.57 3.81
N PRO A 120 4.36 7.72 3.18
CA PRO A 120 3.25 8.56 3.66
C PRO A 120 1.92 7.82 3.74
N LEU A 121 1.59 7.01 2.74
CA LEU A 121 0.38 6.19 2.75
C LEU A 121 0.45 5.09 3.81
N LYS A 122 1.59 4.39 3.91
CA LYS A 122 1.78 3.36 4.92
C LYS A 122 1.62 3.91 6.33
N ASN A 123 2.29 5.02 6.64
CA ASN A 123 2.19 5.67 7.95
C ASN A 123 0.76 6.08 8.28
N ALA A 124 0.02 6.61 7.29
CA ALA A 124 -1.37 6.99 7.50
C ALA A 124 -2.29 5.76 7.73
N ILE A 125 -2.01 4.62 7.10
CA ILE A 125 -2.69 3.35 7.40
C ILE A 125 -2.34 2.87 8.81
N ASP A 126 -1.07 2.95 9.20
CA ASP A 126 -0.61 2.60 10.55
C ASP A 126 -1.25 3.50 11.63
N ASP A 127 -1.46 4.78 11.35
CA ASP A 127 -2.16 5.71 12.25
C ASP A 127 -3.64 5.31 12.45
N ILE A 128 -4.29 4.73 11.43
CA ILE A 128 -5.69 4.29 11.51
C ILE A 128 -5.81 2.92 12.21
N PHE A 129 -4.93 1.96 11.91
CA PHE A 129 -5.05 0.56 12.34
C PHE A 129 -4.02 0.15 13.42
N GLY A 130 -3.21 1.07 13.92
CA GLY A 130 -2.10 0.80 14.82
C GLY A 130 -0.85 0.45 14.04
N TYR A 131 -0.64 -0.82 13.71
CA TYR A 131 0.47 -1.27 12.88
C TYR A 131 -0.06 -2.15 11.75
N SER A 132 0.50 -1.99 10.55
CA SER A 132 0.22 -2.89 9.44
C SER A 132 1.33 -3.94 9.27
N MET A 133 0.97 -5.10 8.76
CA MET A 133 1.93 -6.13 8.35
C MET A 133 2.35 -5.89 6.90
N ASP A 134 3.67 -5.83 6.67
CA ASP A 134 4.23 -5.57 5.34
C ASP A 134 4.28 -6.83 4.48
N LEU A 135 3.60 -6.77 3.34
CA LEU A 135 3.70 -7.74 2.24
C LEU A 135 4.38 -7.11 1.01
N ASP A 136 5.03 -5.97 1.21
CA ASP A 136 5.55 -5.07 0.20
C ASP A 136 6.51 -5.75 -0.79
N GLY A 137 6.45 -5.34 -2.05
CA GLY A 137 7.33 -5.81 -3.11
C GLY A 137 7.54 -4.77 -4.20
N LEU A 138 8.50 -5.00 -5.09
CA LEU A 138 8.79 -4.09 -6.20
C LEU A 138 7.53 -3.83 -7.03
N GLY A 139 7.24 -2.54 -7.31
CA GLY A 139 6.04 -2.14 -8.05
C GLY A 139 4.72 -2.42 -7.32
N GLY A 140 4.75 -2.74 -6.02
CA GLY A 140 3.59 -3.05 -5.21
C GLY A 140 3.09 -4.49 -5.33
N ILE A 141 3.82 -5.38 -6.03
CA ILE A 141 3.41 -6.79 -6.14
C ILE A 141 3.56 -7.53 -4.82
N ILE A 142 2.64 -8.46 -4.54
CA ILE A 142 2.69 -9.29 -3.35
C ILE A 142 3.71 -10.41 -3.57
N SER A 143 4.94 -10.22 -3.09
CA SER A 143 6.01 -11.22 -3.23
C SER A 143 6.05 -12.23 -2.08
N ALA A 144 5.39 -11.93 -0.96
CA ALA A 144 5.38 -12.76 0.24
C ALA A 144 4.67 -14.13 0.09
N GLY A 145 3.79 -14.26 -0.90
CA GLY A 145 3.04 -15.50 -1.19
C GLY A 145 2.09 -15.89 -0.06
N THR A 146 1.59 -17.13 -0.13
CA THR A 146 0.65 -17.69 0.87
C THR A 146 1.27 -17.77 2.26
N THR A 147 2.57 -18.09 2.36
CA THR A 147 3.28 -18.17 3.65
C THR A 147 3.33 -16.81 4.34
N GLY A 148 3.74 -15.75 3.62
CA GLY A 148 3.81 -14.40 4.19
C GLY A 148 2.44 -13.84 4.51
N LEU A 149 1.45 -14.05 3.63
CA LEU A 149 0.08 -13.65 3.93
C LEU A 149 -0.46 -14.39 5.17
N GLY A 150 -0.31 -15.72 5.24
CA GLY A 150 -0.75 -16.50 6.39
C GLY A 150 -0.07 -16.08 7.70
N ALA A 151 1.23 -15.75 7.66
CA ALA A 151 1.92 -15.19 8.81
C ALA A 151 1.29 -13.85 9.26
N GLY A 152 1.01 -12.94 8.33
CA GLY A 152 0.34 -11.68 8.63
C GLY A 152 -1.05 -11.88 9.25
N LEU A 153 -1.87 -12.75 8.67
CA LEU A 153 -3.22 -13.04 9.16
C LEU A 153 -3.20 -13.60 10.60
N SER A 154 -2.18 -14.39 10.97
CA SER A 154 -2.04 -14.96 12.31
C SER A 154 -1.83 -13.93 13.43
N HIS A 155 -1.55 -12.67 13.08
CA HIS A 155 -1.41 -11.56 14.03
C HIS A 155 -2.72 -10.81 14.27
N SER A 156 -3.82 -11.20 13.60
CA SER A 156 -5.10 -10.52 13.76
C SER A 156 -5.65 -10.67 15.18
N PRO A 157 -6.19 -9.60 15.76
CA PRO A 157 -7.01 -9.75 16.96
C PRO A 157 -8.28 -10.55 16.64
N THR A 158 -8.72 -11.35 17.60
CA THR A 158 -10.01 -12.03 17.52
C THR A 158 -11.07 -11.18 18.22
N ASP A 159 -12.12 -10.84 17.52
CA ASP A 159 -13.25 -10.10 18.08
C ASP A 159 -13.92 -10.95 19.17
N HIS A 160 -13.93 -10.44 20.40
CA HIS A 160 -14.42 -11.16 21.58
C HIS A 160 -15.94 -11.41 21.57
N LEU A 161 -16.70 -10.67 20.78
CA LEU A 161 -18.15 -10.82 20.66
C LEU A 161 -18.53 -11.86 19.60
N THR A 162 -17.84 -11.85 18.48
CA THR A 162 -18.18 -12.70 17.33
C THR A 162 -17.26 -13.91 17.18
N GLY A 163 -16.08 -13.91 17.83
CA GLY A 163 -15.04 -14.90 17.65
C GLY A 163 -14.34 -14.84 16.29
N LYS A 164 -14.61 -13.79 15.49
CA LYS A 164 -14.04 -13.62 14.15
C LYS A 164 -12.79 -12.78 14.16
N GLU A 165 -11.90 -13.07 13.23
CA GLU A 165 -10.76 -12.24 12.87
C GLU A 165 -11.16 -11.26 11.76
N ARG A 166 -10.50 -10.10 11.68
CA ARG A 166 -10.78 -9.09 10.65
C ARG A 166 -9.51 -8.58 10.03
N TYR A 167 -9.45 -8.61 8.70
CA TYR A 167 -8.30 -8.22 7.90
C TYR A 167 -8.65 -7.08 6.96
N VAL A 168 -7.79 -6.07 6.85
CA VAL A 168 -7.90 -5.01 5.85
C VAL A 168 -6.64 -5.05 4.98
N LEU A 169 -6.78 -5.40 3.71
CA LEU A 169 -5.67 -5.55 2.79
C LEU A 169 -5.61 -4.33 1.86
N PHE A 170 -4.53 -3.55 1.99
CA PHE A 170 -4.22 -2.44 1.09
C PHE A 170 -3.16 -2.89 0.10
N ALA A 171 -3.44 -2.81 -1.21
CA ALA A 171 -2.49 -3.24 -2.22
C ALA A 171 -2.50 -2.26 -3.41
N MET A 172 -1.35 -1.58 -3.63
CA MET A 172 -1.26 -0.48 -4.59
C MET A 172 0.11 -0.39 -5.24
N PRO A 173 0.21 -0.35 -6.58
CA PRO A 173 1.39 0.18 -7.26
C PRO A 173 1.42 1.70 -7.08
N HIS A 174 2.54 2.31 -7.48
CA HIS A 174 2.67 3.75 -7.43
C HIS A 174 3.29 4.35 -8.70
N ILE A 175 3.07 5.65 -8.89
CA ILE A 175 3.59 6.44 -10.01
C ILE A 175 3.80 7.88 -9.55
N ALA A 176 4.70 8.60 -10.23
CA ALA A 176 4.82 10.05 -10.05
C ALA A 176 4.29 10.80 -11.26
N ILE A 177 3.72 11.99 -11.00
CA ILE A 177 3.33 12.97 -12.03
C ILE A 177 3.71 14.36 -11.49
N ASP A 178 4.62 15.03 -12.17
CA ASP A 178 5.03 16.38 -11.73
C ASP A 178 4.03 17.48 -12.14
N ALA A 179 4.29 18.70 -11.71
CA ALA A 179 3.41 19.83 -11.97
C ALA A 179 3.24 20.16 -13.46
N GLU A 180 4.20 19.79 -14.30
CA GLU A 180 4.11 19.92 -15.75
C GLU A 180 3.41 18.74 -16.44
N GLY A 181 2.91 17.77 -15.67
CA GLY A 181 2.24 16.59 -16.18
C GLY A 181 3.18 15.54 -16.75
N ARG A 182 4.49 15.58 -16.42
CA ARG A 182 5.42 14.56 -16.85
C ARG A 182 5.26 13.29 -16.01
N VAL A 183 4.78 12.25 -16.64
CA VAL A 183 4.54 10.95 -16.02
C VAL A 183 5.86 10.27 -15.68
N GLY A 184 5.98 9.75 -14.45
CA GLY A 184 7.17 9.11 -13.93
C GLY A 184 8.19 10.07 -13.31
N SER A 185 8.03 11.38 -13.48
CA SER A 185 8.96 12.39 -13.02
C SER A 185 8.72 12.75 -11.55
N ILE A 186 9.78 12.74 -10.73
CA ILE A 186 9.72 13.10 -9.32
C ILE A 186 10.98 13.83 -8.87
N VAL A 187 10.82 14.75 -7.94
CA VAL A 187 11.91 15.38 -7.20
C VAL A 187 11.91 14.82 -5.77
N ARG A 188 13.00 14.20 -5.38
CA ARG A 188 13.15 13.60 -4.04
C ARG A 188 13.86 14.56 -3.10
N ALA A 189 13.39 14.64 -1.86
CA ALA A 189 14.04 15.43 -0.82
C ALA A 189 15.52 15.03 -0.65
N GLY A 190 16.40 16.01 -0.56
CA GLY A 190 17.83 15.78 -0.36
C GLY A 190 18.62 15.28 -1.58
N ARG A 191 17.97 15.03 -2.71
CA ARG A 191 18.64 14.65 -3.97
C ARG A 191 18.73 15.82 -4.94
N ARG A 192 19.84 15.90 -5.66
CA ARG A 192 20.00 16.85 -6.76
C ARG A 192 19.42 16.25 -8.04
N GLY A 193 18.60 17.01 -8.72
CA GLY A 193 18.04 16.65 -10.02
C GLY A 193 16.76 15.82 -9.93
N GLN A 194 16.26 15.51 -11.11
CA GLN A 194 15.04 14.74 -11.34
C GLN A 194 15.32 13.23 -11.18
N SER A 195 14.36 12.51 -10.64
CA SER A 195 14.37 11.07 -10.47
C SER A 195 13.11 10.47 -11.13
N CYS A 196 12.90 9.18 -11.01
CA CYS A 196 11.70 8.52 -11.50
C CYS A 196 11.01 7.71 -10.39
N ALA A 197 9.68 7.53 -10.55
CA ALA A 197 8.85 6.64 -9.77
C ALA A 197 7.67 6.10 -10.60
N CYS A 198 7.35 4.81 -10.55
CA CYS A 198 8.11 3.75 -9.88
C CYS A 198 9.33 3.32 -10.72
N GLY A 199 10.49 3.27 -10.11
CA GLY A 199 11.72 2.87 -10.83
C GLY A 199 11.66 1.45 -11.39
N ALA A 200 11.05 0.51 -10.68
CA ALA A 200 10.86 -0.86 -11.16
C ALA A 200 9.92 -0.92 -12.37
N LEU A 201 8.82 -0.15 -12.38
CA LEU A 201 7.89 -0.11 -13.51
C LEU A 201 8.49 0.64 -14.73
N VAL A 202 9.33 1.66 -14.51
CA VAL A 202 10.12 2.30 -15.57
C VAL A 202 11.06 1.28 -16.22
N LYS A 203 11.73 0.45 -15.42
CA LYS A 203 12.61 -0.63 -15.94
C LYS A 203 11.84 -1.67 -16.76
N MET A 204 10.54 -1.83 -16.54
CA MET A 204 9.68 -2.73 -17.31
C MET A 204 9.33 -2.21 -18.72
N GLN A 205 9.30 -0.90 -18.95
CA GLN A 205 8.87 -0.34 -20.25
C GLN A 205 9.62 -0.89 -21.46
N PRO A 206 10.98 -0.93 -21.49
CA PRO A 206 11.71 -1.52 -22.62
C PRO A 206 11.45 -3.02 -22.76
N MET A 207 11.15 -3.74 -21.67
CA MET A 207 10.88 -5.17 -21.70
C MET A 207 9.55 -5.50 -22.43
N PHE A 208 8.54 -4.67 -22.32
CA PHE A 208 7.30 -4.83 -23.10
C PHE A 208 7.56 -4.68 -24.60
N LYS A 209 8.42 -3.73 -24.99
CA LYS A 209 8.82 -3.59 -26.39
C LYS A 209 9.58 -4.83 -26.87
N GLN A 210 10.57 -5.29 -26.13
CA GLN A 210 11.32 -6.52 -26.43
C GLN A 210 10.41 -7.75 -26.51
N TYR A 211 9.44 -7.84 -25.62
CA TYR A 211 8.44 -8.92 -25.64
C TYR A 211 7.62 -8.88 -26.93
N LYS A 212 7.16 -7.70 -27.36
CA LYS A 212 6.46 -7.53 -28.62
C LYS A 212 7.31 -7.95 -29.82
N GLU A 213 8.57 -7.55 -29.83
CA GLU A 213 9.54 -7.86 -30.89
C GLU A 213 10.00 -9.32 -30.86
N GLY A 214 9.72 -10.07 -29.80
CA GLY A 214 10.19 -11.45 -29.63
C GLY A 214 11.67 -11.55 -29.26
N THR A 215 12.28 -10.46 -28.81
CA THR A 215 13.70 -10.35 -28.42
C THR A 215 13.91 -10.36 -26.92
N LEU A 216 12.85 -10.46 -26.13
CA LEU A 216 12.94 -10.50 -24.66
C LEU A 216 13.59 -11.81 -24.21
N GLU A 217 14.80 -11.70 -23.71
CA GLU A 217 15.48 -12.76 -22.97
C GLU A 217 15.12 -12.63 -21.50
N MET A 218 14.31 -13.53 -20.98
CA MET A 218 13.89 -13.44 -19.58
C MET A 218 14.90 -13.96 -18.58
N GLY A 219 16.06 -14.48 -19.03
CA GLY A 219 17.14 -14.96 -18.18
C GLY A 219 16.70 -16.00 -17.12
N LEU A 220 15.55 -16.62 -17.38
CA LEU A 220 14.90 -17.49 -16.44
C LEU A 220 15.38 -18.91 -16.74
N ASP A 221 16.42 -19.33 -16.04
CA ASP A 221 16.74 -20.76 -15.92
C ASP A 221 15.52 -21.55 -15.41
N GLU A 222 15.61 -22.86 -15.39
CA GLU A 222 14.51 -23.76 -15.04
C GLU A 222 13.84 -23.45 -13.69
N GLY A 223 14.50 -22.72 -12.79
CA GLY A 223 13.95 -22.24 -11.51
C GLY A 223 13.08 -21.00 -11.57
N GLY A 224 13.08 -20.29 -12.68
CA GLY A 224 12.10 -19.23 -12.96
C GLY A 224 12.38 -17.84 -12.42
N HIS A 225 13.52 -17.56 -11.80
CA HIS A 225 13.91 -16.20 -11.37
C HIS A 225 15.42 -16.07 -11.17
N ASP A 226 15.91 -14.85 -11.37
CA ASP A 226 17.29 -14.49 -11.06
C ASP A 226 17.48 -14.49 -9.53
N PRO A 227 18.36 -15.32 -8.96
CA PRO A 227 18.61 -15.35 -7.53
C PRO A 227 19.18 -14.04 -6.97
N LEU A 228 19.80 -13.20 -7.80
CA LEU A 228 20.31 -11.88 -7.42
C LEU A 228 19.28 -10.76 -7.54
N ASP A 229 18.20 -10.96 -8.32
CA ASP A 229 17.10 -10.01 -8.50
C ASP A 229 15.74 -10.72 -8.51
N PRO A 230 15.41 -11.46 -7.44
CA PRO A 230 14.24 -12.33 -7.42
C PRO A 230 12.92 -11.57 -7.52
N GLU A 231 12.77 -10.45 -6.82
CA GLU A 231 11.54 -9.67 -6.86
C GLU A 231 11.28 -9.06 -8.24
N PHE A 232 12.31 -8.55 -8.91
CA PHE A 232 12.14 -8.00 -10.25
C PHE A 232 11.84 -9.10 -11.28
N SER A 233 12.39 -10.28 -11.12
CA SER A 233 12.07 -11.45 -11.95
C SER A 233 10.60 -11.86 -11.80
N ILE A 234 10.08 -11.88 -10.56
CA ILE A 234 8.66 -12.13 -10.27
C ILE A 234 7.78 -11.05 -10.89
N LEU A 235 8.11 -9.77 -10.67
CA LEU A 235 7.39 -8.64 -11.26
C LEU A 235 7.33 -8.75 -12.78
N THR A 236 8.47 -8.97 -13.42
CA THR A 236 8.59 -9.12 -14.88
C THR A 236 7.70 -10.22 -15.41
N ARG A 237 7.81 -11.42 -14.84
CA ARG A 237 6.99 -12.57 -15.27
C ARG A 237 5.51 -12.27 -15.12
N ARG A 238 5.08 -11.75 -13.98
CA ARG A 238 3.67 -11.47 -13.70
C ARG A 238 3.07 -10.42 -14.64
N LEU A 239 3.83 -9.36 -14.95
CA LEU A 239 3.37 -8.31 -15.86
C LEU A 239 3.38 -8.76 -17.32
N ILE A 240 4.45 -9.40 -17.79
CA ILE A 240 4.56 -9.88 -19.18
C ILE A 240 3.49 -10.92 -19.50
N THR A 241 3.21 -11.85 -18.58
CA THR A 241 2.17 -12.88 -18.80
C THR A 241 0.74 -12.36 -18.66
N ALA A 242 0.56 -11.14 -18.16
CA ALA A 242 -0.75 -10.52 -17.96
C ALA A 242 -1.18 -9.61 -19.14
N VAL A 243 -0.35 -9.44 -20.16
CA VAL A 243 -0.64 -8.61 -21.32
C VAL A 243 -0.60 -9.46 -22.59
N ASN A 244 -1.56 -9.22 -23.48
CA ASN A 244 -1.52 -9.81 -24.81
C ASN A 244 -0.46 -9.08 -25.66
N LYS A 245 0.42 -9.85 -26.27
CA LYS A 245 1.52 -9.32 -27.11
C LYS A 245 1.01 -8.38 -28.21
N ASP A 246 -0.14 -8.69 -28.82
CA ASP A 246 -0.75 -7.92 -29.90
C ASP A 246 -1.33 -6.58 -29.43
N GLU A 247 -1.63 -6.45 -28.13
CA GLU A 247 -2.14 -5.22 -27.52
C GLU A 247 -1.04 -4.22 -27.17
N ILE A 248 0.23 -4.63 -27.22
CA ILE A 248 1.35 -3.74 -26.92
C ILE A 248 1.60 -2.82 -28.13
N PRO A 249 1.59 -1.50 -27.98
CA PRO A 249 1.95 -0.57 -29.04
C PRO A 249 3.40 -0.78 -29.52
N ASP A 250 3.72 -0.38 -30.77
CA ASP A 250 5.08 -0.52 -31.31
C ASP A 250 6.14 0.24 -30.51
N LYS A 251 5.74 1.32 -29.84
CA LYS A 251 6.61 2.12 -28.97
C LYS A 251 6.76 1.54 -27.55
N GLY A 252 6.11 0.40 -27.26
CA GLY A 252 5.96 -0.16 -25.92
C GLY A 252 4.80 0.49 -25.15
N LEU A 253 4.61 0.08 -23.89
CA LEU A 253 3.57 0.62 -23.02
C LEU A 253 4.03 1.93 -22.35
N PRO A 254 3.20 2.99 -22.33
CA PRO A 254 3.41 4.14 -21.45
C PRO A 254 3.46 3.73 -20.00
N LEU A 255 4.19 4.49 -19.16
CA LEU A 255 4.34 4.14 -17.75
C LEU A 255 3.01 4.10 -16.99
N SER A 256 2.07 4.98 -17.31
CA SER A 256 0.72 4.94 -16.74
C SER A 256 -0.02 3.64 -17.04
N ASP A 257 0.13 3.10 -18.26
CA ASP A 257 -0.48 1.82 -18.64
C ASP A 257 0.23 0.63 -17.98
N VAL A 258 1.56 0.69 -17.84
CA VAL A 258 2.32 -0.30 -17.04
C VAL A 258 1.85 -0.28 -15.59
N THR A 259 1.59 0.90 -15.01
CA THR A 259 1.11 1.03 -13.64
C THR A 259 -0.32 0.48 -13.49
N ARG A 260 -1.21 0.77 -14.44
CA ARG A 260 -2.56 0.18 -14.48
C ARG A 260 -2.54 -1.34 -14.67
N LEU A 261 -1.59 -1.84 -15.46
CA LEU A 261 -1.36 -3.28 -15.60
C LEU A 261 -0.89 -3.90 -14.27
N ALA A 262 0.03 -3.25 -13.58
CA ALA A 262 0.50 -3.68 -12.26
C ALA A 262 -0.67 -3.75 -11.25
N ASP A 263 -1.54 -2.74 -11.21
CA ASP A 263 -2.75 -2.76 -10.37
C ASP A 263 -3.65 -3.96 -10.69
N ARG A 264 -3.92 -4.24 -11.97
CA ARG A 264 -4.72 -5.41 -12.36
C ARG A 264 -4.09 -6.74 -11.92
N VAL A 265 -2.76 -6.84 -12.05
CA VAL A 265 -2.01 -8.04 -11.64
C VAL A 265 -2.05 -8.19 -10.12
N ILE A 266 -1.84 -7.12 -9.37
CA ILE A 266 -1.91 -7.10 -7.91
C ILE A 266 -3.29 -7.59 -7.43
N ARG A 267 -4.37 -7.03 -7.98
CA ARG A 267 -5.74 -7.44 -7.62
C ARG A 267 -5.99 -8.93 -7.90
N ARG A 268 -5.64 -9.39 -9.09
CA ARG A 268 -5.78 -10.81 -9.45
C ARG A 268 -5.00 -11.73 -8.52
N ASP A 269 -3.77 -11.36 -8.20
CA ASP A 269 -2.89 -12.17 -7.36
C ASP A 269 -3.35 -12.14 -5.90
N LEU A 270 -3.85 -10.98 -5.43
CA LEU A 270 -4.42 -10.83 -4.09
C LEU A 270 -5.68 -11.70 -3.93
N ASP A 271 -6.60 -11.66 -4.90
CA ASP A 271 -7.81 -12.49 -4.88
C ASP A 271 -7.47 -14.00 -4.79
N LYS A 272 -6.44 -14.45 -5.52
CA LYS A 272 -5.96 -15.83 -5.44
C LYS A 272 -5.37 -16.16 -4.07
N LEU A 273 -4.51 -15.28 -3.55
CA LEU A 273 -3.87 -15.48 -2.24
C LEU A 273 -4.92 -15.54 -1.12
N ILE A 274 -5.91 -14.65 -1.15
CA ILE A 274 -7.03 -14.66 -0.20
C ILE A 274 -7.79 -15.98 -0.31
N GLY A 275 -8.12 -16.43 -1.51
CA GLY A 275 -8.84 -17.68 -1.73
C GLY A 275 -8.10 -18.92 -1.19
N GLU A 276 -6.77 -18.89 -1.12
CA GLU A 276 -5.94 -19.98 -0.60
C GLU A 276 -5.68 -19.88 0.91
N THR A 277 -5.80 -18.68 1.52
CA THR A 277 -5.33 -18.46 2.89
C THR A 277 -6.42 -18.03 3.87
N VAL A 278 -7.49 -17.40 3.42
CA VAL A 278 -8.53 -16.84 4.29
C VAL A 278 -9.70 -17.81 4.46
N ASP A 279 -9.98 -18.21 5.68
CA ASP A 279 -11.16 -18.99 6.04
C ASP A 279 -12.35 -18.03 6.31
N VAL A 280 -13.20 -17.85 5.31
CA VAL A 280 -14.37 -16.95 5.38
C VAL A 280 -15.42 -17.35 6.43
N THR A 281 -15.32 -18.55 6.99
CA THR A 281 -16.20 -18.97 8.09
C THR A 281 -15.75 -18.41 9.44
N LYS A 282 -14.44 -18.08 9.56
CA LYS A 282 -13.80 -17.56 10.78
C LYS A 282 -13.44 -16.10 10.69
N SER A 283 -13.42 -15.54 9.48
CA SER A 283 -12.89 -14.19 9.27
C SER A 283 -13.80 -13.36 8.37
N ASP A 284 -13.85 -12.08 8.65
CA ASP A 284 -14.32 -11.06 7.72
C ASP A 284 -13.09 -10.31 7.18
N TYR A 285 -13.13 -9.84 5.94
CA TYR A 285 -12.01 -9.09 5.39
C TYR A 285 -12.46 -8.00 4.42
N ALA A 286 -11.60 -7.00 4.27
CA ALA A 286 -11.75 -5.93 3.29
C ALA A 286 -10.54 -5.89 2.37
N VAL A 287 -10.77 -5.57 1.11
CA VAL A 287 -9.74 -5.33 0.11
C VAL A 287 -9.88 -3.91 -0.40
N VAL A 288 -8.77 -3.17 -0.37
CA VAL A 288 -8.67 -1.77 -0.77
C VAL A 288 -7.53 -1.64 -1.76
N THR A 289 -7.86 -1.37 -3.03
CA THR A 289 -6.86 -1.25 -4.08
C THR A 289 -6.98 0.08 -4.83
N GLY A 290 -5.88 0.51 -5.39
CA GLY A 290 -5.77 1.76 -6.13
C GLY A 290 -4.37 1.95 -6.68
N ILE A 291 -4.10 3.13 -7.21
CA ILE A 291 -2.78 3.58 -7.64
C ILE A 291 -2.39 4.77 -6.79
N GLN A 292 -1.29 4.67 -6.07
CA GLN A 292 -0.72 5.80 -5.33
C GLN A 292 0.03 6.72 -6.30
N ILE A 293 -0.26 8.02 -6.25
CA ILE A 293 0.29 9.00 -7.18
C ILE A 293 0.99 10.10 -6.39
N HIS A 294 2.29 10.26 -6.67
CA HIS A 294 3.12 11.29 -6.04
C HIS A 294 3.25 12.48 -6.98
N SER A 295 2.82 13.67 -6.55
CA SER A 295 2.97 14.87 -7.35
C SER A 295 3.92 15.85 -6.68
N THR A 296 5.03 16.16 -7.37
CA THR A 296 6.07 17.08 -6.89
C THR A 296 6.22 18.29 -7.82
N ALA A 297 6.85 19.34 -7.31
CA ALA A 297 7.20 20.50 -8.13
C ALA A 297 8.24 20.12 -9.19
N ALA A 298 8.15 20.70 -10.38
CA ALA A 298 9.07 20.44 -11.46
C ALA A 298 10.52 20.91 -11.21
N ASN A 299 10.71 21.94 -10.42
CA ASN A 299 11.95 22.70 -10.36
C ASN A 299 12.60 22.72 -8.98
N ASN A 300 12.74 21.59 -8.30
CA ASN A 300 13.42 21.52 -6.99
C ASN A 300 12.98 22.61 -5.99
N ARG A 301 11.78 23.11 -6.11
CA ARG A 301 11.20 24.06 -5.16
C ARG A 301 10.90 23.32 -3.87
N THR A 302 11.91 23.15 -3.03
CA THR A 302 11.88 22.37 -1.78
C THR A 302 10.83 22.87 -0.77
N TRP A 303 10.30 24.05 -0.95
CA TRP A 303 9.23 24.63 -0.13
C TRP A 303 7.82 24.19 -0.53
N HIS A 304 7.68 23.47 -1.67
CA HIS A 304 6.42 22.82 -2.04
C HIS A 304 6.53 21.30 -1.77
N PRO A 305 5.89 20.81 -0.73
CA PRO A 305 5.91 19.38 -0.43
C PRO A 305 5.23 18.57 -1.55
N ALA A 306 5.54 17.29 -1.61
CA ALA A 306 4.83 16.36 -2.47
C ALA A 306 3.35 16.33 -2.08
N LEU A 307 2.45 16.29 -3.07
CA LEU A 307 1.05 15.96 -2.88
C LEU A 307 0.84 14.49 -3.17
N GLU A 308 0.12 13.85 -2.29
CA GLU A 308 -0.21 12.43 -2.41
C GLU A 308 -1.67 12.27 -2.84
N PHE A 309 -1.89 11.46 -3.89
CA PHE A 309 -3.21 11.13 -4.38
C PHE A 309 -3.35 9.61 -4.46
N ILE A 310 -4.60 9.16 -4.40
CA ILE A 310 -4.96 7.78 -4.71
C ILE A 310 -6.00 7.80 -5.83
N SER A 311 -5.76 7.00 -6.88
CA SER A 311 -6.78 6.66 -7.86
C SER A 311 -7.40 5.31 -7.46
N PRO A 312 -8.58 5.27 -6.82
CA PRO A 312 -9.20 4.03 -6.38
C PRO A 312 -9.52 3.13 -7.59
N THR A 313 -9.31 1.82 -7.46
CA THR A 313 -9.61 0.86 -8.53
C THR A 313 -10.59 -0.21 -8.12
N SER A 314 -10.49 -0.74 -6.90
CA SER A 314 -11.46 -1.67 -6.35
C SER A 314 -11.46 -1.61 -4.83
N MET A 315 -12.65 -1.61 -4.26
CA MET A 315 -12.84 -1.78 -2.83
C MET A 315 -14.02 -2.71 -2.58
N TYR A 316 -13.84 -3.69 -1.70
CA TYR A 316 -14.93 -4.55 -1.27
C TYR A 316 -14.69 -5.09 0.15
N VAL A 317 -15.79 -5.48 0.78
CA VAL A 317 -15.78 -6.15 2.08
C VAL A 317 -16.43 -7.52 1.91
N VAL A 318 -15.82 -8.55 2.48
CA VAL A 318 -16.45 -9.86 2.65
C VAL A 318 -16.80 -10.01 4.13
N LYS A 319 -18.09 -10.02 4.42
CA LYS A 319 -18.62 -10.18 5.77
C LYS A 319 -19.57 -11.37 5.80
N ASP A 320 -19.37 -12.27 6.75
CA ASP A 320 -20.17 -13.50 6.88
C ASP A 320 -20.20 -14.32 5.57
N GLY A 321 -19.10 -14.32 4.82
CA GLY A 321 -18.94 -14.98 3.53
C GLY A 321 -19.64 -14.26 2.35
N VAL A 322 -20.28 -13.11 2.58
CA VAL A 322 -20.96 -12.32 1.54
C VAL A 322 -20.07 -11.14 1.13
N ARG A 323 -19.82 -11.01 -0.19
CA ARG A 323 -19.08 -9.90 -0.76
C ARG A 323 -19.98 -8.69 -0.97
N HIS A 324 -19.50 -7.54 -0.53
CA HIS A 324 -20.10 -6.22 -0.70
C HIS A 324 -19.10 -5.33 -1.45
N ASP A 325 -19.38 -5.06 -2.71
CA ASP A 325 -18.57 -4.11 -3.48
C ASP A 325 -18.86 -2.67 -3.05
N MET A 326 -17.82 -1.86 -2.94
CA MET A 326 -17.88 -0.53 -2.36
C MET A 326 -17.38 0.51 -3.36
N ASP A 327 -18.05 1.65 -3.42
CA ASP A 327 -17.60 2.81 -4.18
C ASP A 327 -17.15 3.92 -3.22
N VAL A 328 -15.85 4.03 -3.02
CA VAL A 328 -15.27 5.06 -2.14
C VAL A 328 -15.56 6.47 -2.62
N LEU A 329 -15.75 6.67 -3.94
CA LEU A 329 -16.06 7.98 -4.51
C LEU A 329 -17.51 8.41 -4.25
N ALA A 330 -18.40 7.47 -3.91
CA ALA A 330 -19.78 7.78 -3.55
C ALA A 330 -19.93 8.23 -2.08
N ILE A 331 -18.89 8.19 -1.27
CA ILE A 331 -18.87 8.77 0.08
C ILE A 331 -18.63 10.27 -0.01
N ASP A 332 -19.36 11.06 0.77
CA ASP A 332 -19.10 12.51 0.84
C ASP A 332 -17.67 12.79 1.32
N PRO A 333 -16.98 13.77 0.74
CA PRO A 333 -15.64 14.14 1.17
C PRO A 333 -15.66 14.64 2.62
N PRO A 334 -14.55 14.54 3.35
CA PRO A 334 -14.45 15.06 4.69
C PRO A 334 -14.65 16.57 4.70
N THR A 335 -15.33 17.06 5.72
CA THR A 335 -15.41 18.49 6.00
C THR A 335 -14.05 19.03 6.45
N PRO A 336 -13.78 20.34 6.33
CA PRO A 336 -12.53 20.93 6.82
C PRO A 336 -12.26 20.60 8.30
N ARG A 337 -13.31 20.51 9.14
CA ARG A 337 -13.19 20.15 10.55
C ARG A 337 -12.74 18.69 10.72
N GLN A 338 -13.30 17.76 9.94
CA GLN A 338 -12.91 16.34 9.97
C GLN A 338 -11.47 16.16 9.47
N LEU A 339 -11.06 16.86 8.42
CA LEU A 339 -9.66 16.86 7.96
C LEU A 339 -8.71 17.38 9.05
N PHE A 340 -9.12 18.38 9.80
CA PHE A 340 -8.33 18.88 10.92
C PHE A 340 -8.12 17.81 12.01
N HIS A 341 -9.17 17.07 12.38
CA HIS A 341 -9.09 15.99 13.37
C HIS A 341 -8.25 14.81 12.87
N ILE A 342 -8.40 14.42 11.60
CA ILE A 342 -7.57 13.38 10.97
C ILE A 342 -6.09 13.76 11.07
N ALA A 343 -5.77 14.99 10.70
CA ALA A 343 -4.40 15.49 10.73
C ALA A 343 -3.83 15.63 12.15
N GLY A 344 -4.68 15.87 13.15
CA GLY A 344 -4.32 15.91 14.55
C GLY A 344 -4.13 14.53 15.19
N GLY A 345 -4.46 13.45 14.49
CA GLY A 345 -4.47 12.09 15.04
C GLY A 345 -5.57 11.87 16.07
N GLU A 346 -6.61 12.70 16.07
CA GLU A 346 -7.78 12.56 16.94
C GLU A 346 -8.82 11.64 16.31
N GLU A 347 -9.42 10.76 17.10
CA GLU A 347 -10.49 9.90 16.63
C GLU A 347 -11.73 10.74 16.28
N ILE A 348 -12.32 10.47 15.10
CA ILE A 348 -13.55 11.16 14.69
C ILE A 348 -14.72 10.53 15.45
N ALA A 349 -15.20 11.23 16.48
CA ALA A 349 -16.28 10.75 17.35
C ALA A 349 -17.61 10.59 16.61
N GLU A 350 -17.87 11.36 15.55
CA GLU A 350 -19.09 11.30 14.78
C GLU A 350 -18.78 11.14 13.29
N LEU A 351 -19.10 9.97 12.75
CA LEU A 351 -19.05 9.73 11.31
C LEU A 351 -20.31 10.32 10.65
N PRO A 352 -20.20 10.84 9.41
CA PRO A 352 -21.37 11.34 8.70
C PRO A 352 -22.43 10.24 8.55
N SER A 353 -23.68 10.57 8.86
CA SER A 353 -24.78 9.67 8.63
C SER A 353 -24.93 9.37 7.13
N PRO A 354 -25.17 8.12 6.73
CA PRO A 354 -25.41 7.80 5.33
C PRO A 354 -26.63 8.57 4.82
N ARG A 355 -26.50 9.23 3.67
CA ARG A 355 -27.69 9.76 2.99
C ARG A 355 -28.65 8.61 2.73
N ARG A 356 -29.96 8.83 2.99
CA ARG A 356 -31.02 7.81 2.94
C ARG A 356 -31.28 7.19 1.55
N SER A 357 -30.42 7.35 0.58
CA SER A 357 -30.64 6.97 -0.82
C SER A 357 -29.66 5.92 -1.35
N TRP A 358 -29.35 4.89 -0.56
CA TRP A 358 -28.64 3.73 -1.10
C TRP A 358 -29.68 2.62 -1.34
N PRO A 359 -29.97 2.26 -2.60
CA PRO A 359 -30.71 1.05 -2.86
C PRO A 359 -29.77 -0.15 -2.62
N GLY A 360 -30.02 -0.89 -1.56
CA GLY A 360 -29.42 -2.22 -1.40
C GLY A 360 -28.47 -2.43 -0.21
N LEU A 361 -28.69 -1.80 0.94
CA LEU A 361 -28.16 -2.29 2.23
C LEU A 361 -29.31 -2.63 3.16
#